data_d7ed32216b4c92df725dbaf7017201cc
#
_entry.id   d7ed32216b4c92df725dbaf7017201cc
#
_cell.length_a   1.000
_cell.length_b   1.000
_cell.length_c   1.000
_cell.angle_alpha   90.00
_cell.angle_beta   90.00
_cell.angle_gamma   90.00
#
_symmetry.space_group_name_H-M   'P 1'
#
loop_
_entity.id
_entity.type
_entity.pdbx_description
1 polymer ?
#
loop_
_entity_poly.entity_id
_entity_poly.type
_entity_poly.pdbx_seq_one_letter_code
_entity_poly.pdbx_strand_id
1 'polypeptide(L)'
;MLDISLQEVNKNEIEKELVSKTDQNQVNVTIAGAIAQALWFICDYLLLKEHITLIFISRLIVLFLPIILILFRKKIGINGSQCFLISTLLLSVIVSFILNSYDENILLIYVFGYSILFVGAGALANWKIKYSIILIVFSLLTNLIFYNTVSNIALDVYIVKCIVPLYSAGLISILMIHNRRKILIHELKITKALERSNVKLEEQKNKINAELDFLIYSISHDLRSPLMSVKGLIALISDTEDISENVKNYLKMADGSIDRLDQTIYDILEYSKNSRTDIHNERFNIRHAVETINADLKYYNEKPIDFRIKIRGNEEIYSDKNRIITIIKNLISNAVKYSKTNTEASFVEFELIEKDNSYEIKVSDNGIGIPKDQHERIFEMFYRVSTGRTGSGLGLFIVKEIIGKLDGSCSVESELNVGSCFTISLPKINGV
;
A
#
# COMPACT_ATOMS: atom_id res chain seq x y z
N MET A 1 -15.59 -3.30 17.72
CA MET A 1 -15.46 -2.22 16.71
C MET A 1 -15.92 -2.63 15.32
N LEU A 2 -15.55 -3.80 14.79
CA LEU A 2 -15.99 -4.27 13.46
C LEU A 2 -17.52 -4.43 13.37
N ASP A 3 -18.18 -4.93 14.41
CA ASP A 3 -19.65 -5.13 14.42
C ASP A 3 -20.45 -3.82 14.36
N ILE A 4 -19.95 -2.75 14.97
CA ILE A 4 -20.61 -1.42 14.94
C ILE A 4 -20.43 -0.79 13.55
N SER A 5 -19.26 -0.94 12.93
CA SER A 5 -18.98 -0.43 11.58
C SER A 5 -19.76 -1.17 10.48
N LEU A 6 -20.11 -2.44 10.70
CA LEU A 6 -20.95 -3.23 9.79
C LEU A 6 -22.42 -2.77 9.79
N GLN A 7 -22.92 -2.24 10.91
CA GLN A 7 -24.28 -1.70 11.02
C GLN A 7 -24.44 -0.32 10.37
N GLU A 8 -23.38 0.47 10.30
CA GLU A 8 -23.38 1.82 9.71
C GLU A 8 -23.27 1.83 8.18
N VAL A 9 -23.01 0.69 7.53
CA VAL A 9 -22.88 0.65 6.07
C VAL A 9 -24.22 0.87 5.40
N ASN A 10 -24.33 1.93 4.58
CA ASN A 10 -25.56 2.31 3.92
C ASN A 10 -26.03 1.21 2.93
N LYS A 11 -27.21 0.65 3.20
CA LYS A 11 -27.83 -0.42 2.40
C LYS A 11 -27.97 -0.04 0.92
N ASN A 12 -28.29 1.22 0.64
CA ASN A 12 -28.46 1.70 -0.74
C ASN A 12 -27.13 1.75 -1.51
N GLU A 13 -26.03 2.01 -0.83
CA GLU A 13 -24.69 2.04 -1.41
C GLU A 13 -24.22 0.63 -1.78
N ILE A 14 -24.45 -0.33 -0.87
CA ILE A 14 -24.16 -1.75 -1.15
C ILE A 14 -24.99 -2.25 -2.34
N GLU A 15 -26.28 -1.87 -2.39
CA GLU A 15 -27.17 -2.34 -3.46
C GLU A 15 -26.75 -1.77 -4.83
N LYS A 16 -26.33 -0.51 -4.91
CA LYS A 16 -25.76 0.08 -6.14
C LYS A 16 -24.51 -0.65 -6.61
N GLU A 17 -23.58 -0.90 -5.71
CA GLU A 17 -22.33 -1.58 -6.05
C GLU A 17 -22.57 -3.06 -6.41
N LEU A 18 -23.47 -3.74 -5.69
CA LEU A 18 -23.89 -5.10 -6.00
C LEU A 18 -24.50 -5.17 -7.41
N VAL A 19 -25.37 -4.22 -7.79
CA VAL A 19 -25.95 -4.16 -9.13
C VAL A 19 -24.88 -3.98 -10.18
N SER A 20 -23.92 -3.08 -9.98
CA SER A 20 -22.82 -2.83 -10.93
C SER A 20 -21.94 -4.07 -11.12
N LYS A 21 -21.47 -4.69 -10.03
CA LYS A 21 -20.65 -5.91 -10.07
C LYS A 21 -21.44 -7.09 -10.69
N THR A 22 -22.73 -7.21 -10.38
CA THR A 22 -23.59 -8.22 -10.96
C THR A 22 -23.77 -8.03 -12.45
N ASP A 23 -23.99 -6.81 -12.94
CA ASP A 23 -24.21 -6.52 -14.35
C ASP A 23 -23.00 -6.94 -15.22
N GLN A 24 -21.79 -6.55 -14.81
CA GLN A 24 -20.58 -6.93 -15.54
C GLN A 24 -20.33 -8.43 -15.54
N ASN A 25 -20.52 -9.08 -14.38
CA ASN A 25 -20.36 -10.53 -14.28
C ASN A 25 -21.37 -11.29 -15.18
N GLN A 26 -22.62 -10.84 -15.23
CA GLN A 26 -23.65 -11.46 -16.06
C GLN A 26 -23.34 -11.34 -17.55
N VAL A 27 -22.76 -10.24 -18.00
CA VAL A 27 -22.29 -10.10 -19.37
C VAL A 27 -21.24 -11.16 -19.70
N ASN A 28 -20.24 -11.33 -18.84
CA ASN A 28 -19.17 -12.30 -19.03
C ASN A 28 -19.71 -13.76 -19.06
N VAL A 29 -20.61 -14.07 -18.14
CA VAL A 29 -21.26 -15.40 -18.06
C VAL A 29 -22.11 -15.66 -19.30
N THR A 30 -22.81 -14.65 -19.81
CA THR A 30 -23.61 -14.75 -21.05
C THR A 30 -22.74 -15.06 -22.26
N ILE A 31 -21.61 -14.39 -22.41
CA ILE A 31 -20.65 -14.63 -23.51
C ILE A 31 -20.08 -16.03 -23.40
N ALA A 32 -19.59 -16.42 -22.20
CA ALA A 32 -19.03 -17.76 -21.98
C ALA A 32 -20.05 -18.86 -22.27
N GLY A 33 -21.31 -18.67 -21.83
CA GLY A 33 -22.40 -19.60 -22.10
C GLY A 33 -22.71 -19.70 -23.60
N ALA A 34 -22.73 -18.61 -24.35
CA ALA A 34 -22.95 -18.63 -25.79
C ALA A 34 -21.85 -19.39 -26.52
N ILE A 35 -20.59 -19.19 -26.14
CA ILE A 35 -19.44 -19.91 -26.71
C ILE A 35 -19.54 -21.43 -26.39
N ALA A 36 -19.81 -21.80 -25.13
CA ALA A 36 -19.97 -23.19 -24.74
C ALA A 36 -21.07 -23.89 -25.50
N GLN A 37 -22.20 -23.21 -25.73
CA GLN A 37 -23.30 -23.77 -26.54
C GLN A 37 -22.94 -23.95 -28.02
N ALA A 38 -22.15 -23.03 -28.58
CA ALA A 38 -21.65 -23.18 -29.95
C ALA A 38 -20.71 -24.41 -30.09
N LEU A 39 -19.83 -24.63 -29.10
CA LEU A 39 -18.93 -25.76 -29.07
C LEU A 39 -19.72 -27.12 -28.95
N TRP A 40 -20.90 -27.08 -28.32
CA TRP A 40 -21.75 -28.27 -28.23
C TRP A 40 -22.24 -28.78 -29.60
N PHE A 41 -22.19 -27.94 -30.63
CA PHE A 41 -22.48 -28.36 -32.02
C PHE A 41 -21.59 -29.54 -32.48
N ILE A 42 -20.38 -29.64 -31.94
CA ILE A 42 -19.50 -30.81 -32.25
C ILE A 42 -20.17 -32.12 -31.79
N CYS A 43 -20.79 -32.12 -30.60
CA CYS A 43 -21.54 -33.27 -30.09
C CYS A 43 -22.80 -33.53 -30.95
N ASP A 44 -23.51 -32.47 -31.34
CA ASP A 44 -24.67 -32.58 -32.23
C ASP A 44 -24.28 -33.23 -33.54
N TYR A 45 -23.19 -32.81 -34.17
CA TYR A 45 -22.69 -33.35 -35.44
C TYR A 45 -22.34 -34.84 -35.35
N LEU A 46 -21.79 -35.26 -34.20
CA LEU A 46 -21.40 -36.65 -33.98
C LEU A 46 -22.60 -37.57 -33.65
N LEU A 47 -23.61 -37.06 -32.95
CA LEU A 47 -24.72 -37.82 -32.40
C LEU A 47 -26.00 -37.75 -33.23
N LEU A 48 -26.25 -36.62 -33.92
CA LEU A 48 -27.51 -36.28 -34.55
C LEU A 48 -27.32 -36.08 -36.05
N LYS A 49 -27.37 -37.18 -36.82
CA LYS A 49 -27.23 -37.11 -38.28
C LYS A 49 -28.48 -36.55 -38.99
N GLU A 50 -29.64 -36.84 -38.42
CA GLU A 50 -30.92 -36.35 -38.91
C GLU A 50 -31.12 -34.89 -38.43
N HIS A 51 -31.67 -34.03 -39.27
CA HIS A 51 -31.96 -32.61 -38.98
C HIS A 51 -30.74 -31.74 -38.63
N ILE A 52 -29.50 -32.15 -38.96
CA ILE A 52 -28.29 -31.45 -38.62
C ILE A 52 -28.28 -29.96 -39.03
N THR A 53 -28.91 -29.65 -40.18
CA THR A 53 -29.02 -28.27 -40.69
C THR A 53 -29.85 -27.37 -39.75
N LEU A 54 -30.99 -27.91 -39.25
CA LEU A 54 -31.87 -27.16 -38.33
C LEU A 54 -31.15 -26.94 -36.99
N ILE A 55 -30.46 -27.95 -36.51
CA ILE A 55 -29.64 -27.86 -35.27
C ILE A 55 -28.53 -26.84 -35.42
N PHE A 56 -27.82 -26.85 -36.55
CA PHE A 56 -26.75 -25.89 -36.83
C PHE A 56 -27.29 -24.46 -36.83
N ILE A 57 -28.41 -24.17 -37.49
CA ILE A 57 -29.03 -22.85 -37.49
C ILE A 57 -29.41 -22.45 -36.06
N SER A 58 -29.99 -23.37 -35.28
CA SER A 58 -30.36 -23.07 -33.88
C SER A 58 -29.16 -22.72 -33.01
N ARG A 59 -27.99 -23.39 -33.19
CA ARG A 59 -26.75 -23.07 -32.47
C ARG A 59 -26.17 -21.72 -32.88
N LEU A 60 -26.27 -21.35 -34.13
CA LEU A 60 -25.86 -20.01 -34.58
C LEU A 60 -26.72 -18.92 -33.92
N ILE A 61 -28.02 -19.13 -33.82
CA ILE A 61 -28.92 -18.19 -33.13
C ILE A 61 -28.52 -18.05 -31.66
N VAL A 62 -28.26 -19.16 -30.95
CA VAL A 62 -27.83 -19.15 -29.55
C VAL A 62 -26.45 -18.51 -29.35
N LEU A 63 -25.57 -18.57 -30.34
CA LEU A 63 -24.27 -17.90 -30.30
C LEU A 63 -24.43 -16.39 -30.53
N PHE A 64 -25.07 -15.97 -31.59
CA PHE A 64 -25.08 -14.58 -32.04
C PHE A 64 -26.08 -13.70 -31.30
N LEU A 65 -27.27 -14.21 -30.97
CA LEU A 65 -28.31 -13.40 -30.32
C LEU A 65 -27.86 -12.84 -28.96
N PRO A 66 -27.24 -13.60 -28.04
CA PRO A 66 -26.74 -13.06 -26.79
C PRO A 66 -25.68 -11.95 -27.00
N ILE A 67 -24.79 -12.13 -27.99
CA ILE A 67 -23.77 -11.13 -28.33
C ILE A 67 -24.44 -9.83 -28.83
N ILE A 68 -25.41 -9.94 -29.73
CA ILE A 68 -26.18 -8.80 -30.22
C ILE A 68 -26.92 -8.09 -29.09
N LEU A 69 -27.58 -8.85 -28.20
CA LEU A 69 -28.27 -8.26 -27.04
C LEU A 69 -27.30 -7.52 -26.14
N ILE A 70 -26.10 -8.04 -25.88
CA ILE A 70 -25.09 -7.40 -25.08
C ILE A 70 -24.60 -6.10 -25.74
N LEU A 71 -24.33 -6.11 -27.03
CA LEU A 71 -23.85 -4.95 -27.78
C LEU A 71 -24.88 -3.79 -27.76
N PHE A 72 -26.16 -4.13 -27.93
CA PHE A 72 -27.23 -3.13 -28.00
C PHE A 72 -27.93 -2.89 -26.65
N ARG A 73 -27.53 -3.56 -25.55
CA ARG A 73 -28.20 -3.53 -24.25
C ARG A 73 -28.49 -2.12 -23.71
N LYS A 74 -27.53 -1.20 -23.83
CA LYS A 74 -27.70 0.19 -23.37
C LYS A 74 -28.74 0.94 -24.20
N LYS A 75 -28.82 0.69 -25.52
CA LYS A 75 -29.79 1.31 -26.43
C LYS A 75 -31.21 0.78 -26.18
N ILE A 76 -31.32 -0.50 -25.83
CA ILE A 76 -32.62 -1.18 -25.56
C ILE A 76 -33.06 -0.96 -24.11
N GLY A 77 -32.18 -0.48 -23.23
CA GLY A 77 -32.49 -0.25 -21.82
C GLY A 77 -32.51 -1.52 -20.93
N ILE A 78 -31.81 -2.61 -21.35
CA ILE A 78 -31.72 -3.85 -20.60
C ILE A 78 -30.36 -4.00 -19.91
N ASN A 79 -30.36 -4.66 -18.74
CA ASN A 79 -29.13 -4.96 -18.00
C ASN A 79 -28.59 -6.36 -18.31
N GLY A 80 -27.36 -6.65 -17.84
CA GLY A 80 -26.69 -7.93 -18.09
C GLY A 80 -27.50 -9.14 -17.59
N SER A 81 -28.20 -9.02 -16.47
CA SER A 81 -29.08 -10.10 -15.96
C SER A 81 -30.27 -10.36 -16.87
N GLN A 82 -30.83 -9.34 -17.52
CA GLN A 82 -31.91 -9.50 -18.50
C GLN A 82 -31.38 -10.10 -19.80
N CYS A 83 -30.20 -9.68 -20.26
CA CYS A 83 -29.54 -10.32 -21.42
C CYS A 83 -29.35 -11.81 -21.18
N PHE A 84 -28.83 -12.19 -20.02
CA PHE A 84 -28.61 -13.59 -19.63
C PHE A 84 -29.94 -14.37 -19.56
N LEU A 85 -30.97 -13.79 -18.96
CA LEU A 85 -32.30 -14.41 -18.89
C LEU A 85 -32.87 -14.69 -20.29
N ILE A 86 -32.88 -13.70 -21.19
CA ILE A 86 -33.41 -13.85 -22.55
C ILE A 86 -32.64 -14.96 -23.30
N SER A 87 -31.33 -14.97 -23.17
CA SER A 87 -30.46 -15.96 -23.81
C SER A 87 -30.74 -17.38 -23.30
N THR A 88 -30.94 -17.54 -21.99
CA THR A 88 -31.24 -18.84 -21.37
C THR A 88 -32.67 -19.32 -21.61
N LEU A 89 -33.63 -18.41 -21.76
CA LEU A 89 -34.99 -18.75 -22.17
C LEU A 89 -35.00 -19.29 -23.63
N LEU A 90 -34.32 -18.65 -24.55
CA LEU A 90 -34.17 -19.11 -25.91
C LEU A 90 -33.51 -20.49 -25.96
N LEU A 91 -32.41 -20.66 -25.21
CA LEU A 91 -31.74 -21.93 -25.10
C LEU A 91 -32.71 -23.03 -24.58
N SER A 92 -33.53 -22.74 -23.60
CA SER A 92 -34.50 -23.68 -23.03
C SER A 92 -35.51 -24.19 -24.07
N VAL A 93 -35.96 -23.36 -25.00
CA VAL A 93 -36.82 -23.76 -26.10
C VAL A 93 -36.15 -24.79 -27.03
N ILE A 94 -34.92 -24.47 -27.44
CA ILE A 94 -34.15 -25.33 -28.34
C ILE A 94 -33.83 -26.68 -27.68
N VAL A 95 -33.43 -26.63 -26.39
CA VAL A 95 -33.18 -27.86 -25.61
C VAL A 95 -34.43 -28.69 -25.49
N SER A 96 -35.58 -28.11 -25.17
CA SER A 96 -36.85 -28.81 -25.04
C SER A 96 -37.24 -29.48 -26.35
N PHE A 97 -37.03 -28.82 -27.49
CA PHE A 97 -37.27 -29.41 -28.81
C PHE A 97 -36.35 -30.64 -29.05
N ILE A 98 -35.03 -30.49 -28.82
CA ILE A 98 -34.06 -31.59 -29.02
C ILE A 98 -34.41 -32.78 -28.12
N LEU A 99 -34.66 -32.53 -26.81
CA LEU A 99 -34.96 -33.58 -25.84
C LEU A 99 -36.21 -34.43 -26.23
N ASN A 100 -37.16 -33.83 -26.91
CA ASN A 100 -38.41 -34.51 -27.30
C ASN A 100 -38.39 -35.06 -28.71
N SER A 101 -37.39 -34.76 -29.54
CA SER A 101 -37.31 -35.19 -30.95
C SER A 101 -36.46 -36.44 -31.18
N TYR A 102 -35.77 -36.96 -30.15
CA TYR A 102 -34.81 -38.05 -30.30
C TYR A 102 -35.06 -39.22 -29.35
N ASP A 103 -34.37 -40.33 -29.65
CA ASP A 103 -34.47 -41.58 -28.90
C ASP A 103 -33.94 -41.47 -27.47
N GLU A 104 -34.34 -42.42 -26.64
CA GLU A 104 -34.05 -42.49 -25.20
C GLU A 104 -32.57 -42.43 -24.84
N ASN A 105 -31.66 -43.01 -25.65
CA ASN A 105 -30.22 -43.01 -25.41
C ASN A 105 -29.59 -41.62 -25.62
N ILE A 106 -30.04 -40.91 -26.63
CA ILE A 106 -29.59 -39.55 -26.95
C ILE A 106 -30.13 -38.56 -25.89
N LEU A 107 -31.37 -38.75 -25.45
CA LEU A 107 -32.03 -38.01 -24.39
C LEU A 107 -31.14 -37.93 -23.14
N LEU A 108 -30.58 -39.04 -22.67
CA LEU A 108 -29.77 -39.10 -21.45
C LEU A 108 -28.50 -38.25 -21.55
N ILE A 109 -27.80 -38.29 -22.70
CA ILE A 109 -26.58 -37.48 -22.93
C ILE A 109 -26.90 -35.99 -22.84
N TYR A 110 -27.96 -35.53 -23.48
CA TYR A 110 -28.35 -34.13 -23.48
C TYR A 110 -28.85 -33.67 -22.11
N VAL A 111 -29.64 -34.46 -21.41
CA VAL A 111 -30.11 -34.15 -20.05
C VAL A 111 -28.92 -33.99 -19.10
N PHE A 112 -27.93 -34.88 -19.18
CA PHE A 112 -26.74 -34.82 -18.35
C PHE A 112 -25.92 -33.53 -18.65
N GLY A 113 -25.66 -33.24 -19.93
CA GLY A 113 -24.94 -32.04 -20.36
C GLY A 113 -25.64 -30.77 -19.93
N TYR A 114 -26.96 -30.66 -20.10
CA TYR A 114 -27.72 -29.49 -19.66
C TYR A 114 -27.82 -29.36 -18.14
N SER A 115 -27.88 -30.46 -17.42
CA SER A 115 -27.84 -30.44 -15.95
C SER A 115 -26.53 -29.84 -15.44
N ILE A 116 -25.39 -30.21 -16.03
CA ILE A 116 -24.09 -29.59 -15.73
C ILE A 116 -24.09 -28.09 -16.03
N LEU A 117 -24.66 -27.70 -17.19
CA LEU A 117 -24.74 -26.27 -17.54
C LEU A 117 -25.62 -25.47 -16.58
N PHE A 118 -26.75 -26.03 -16.12
CA PHE A 118 -27.59 -25.39 -15.10
C PHE A 118 -26.87 -25.19 -13.79
N VAL A 119 -26.15 -26.22 -13.30
CA VAL A 119 -25.36 -26.11 -12.06
C VAL A 119 -24.22 -25.14 -12.25
N GLY A 120 -23.49 -25.18 -13.38
CA GLY A 120 -22.42 -24.28 -13.71
C GLY A 120 -22.90 -22.80 -13.80
N ALA A 121 -24.03 -22.58 -14.47
CA ALA A 121 -24.64 -21.23 -14.51
C ALA A 121 -25.03 -20.75 -13.11
N GLY A 122 -25.55 -21.62 -12.24
CA GLY A 122 -25.86 -21.31 -10.85
C GLY A 122 -24.62 -20.93 -10.03
N ALA A 123 -23.49 -21.59 -10.28
CA ALA A 123 -22.23 -21.29 -9.63
C ALA A 123 -21.64 -19.93 -10.06
N LEU A 124 -21.88 -19.51 -11.30
CA LEU A 124 -21.29 -18.29 -11.87
C LEU A 124 -22.24 -17.08 -11.84
N ALA A 125 -23.55 -17.30 -11.88
CA ALA A 125 -24.55 -16.24 -11.96
C ALA A 125 -24.79 -15.54 -10.61
N ASN A 126 -24.84 -14.21 -10.62
CA ASN A 126 -25.14 -13.37 -9.46
C ASN A 126 -26.48 -12.62 -9.59
N TRP A 127 -27.45 -13.21 -10.26
CA TRP A 127 -28.74 -12.56 -10.52
C TRP A 127 -29.76 -12.73 -9.39
N LYS A 128 -30.92 -12.05 -9.52
CA LYS A 128 -32.03 -12.17 -8.54
C LYS A 128 -32.70 -13.54 -8.72
N ILE A 129 -33.03 -14.20 -7.62
CA ILE A 129 -33.70 -15.53 -7.59
C ILE A 129 -34.94 -15.59 -8.49
N LYS A 130 -35.70 -14.50 -8.60
CA LYS A 130 -36.87 -14.41 -9.47
C LYS A 130 -36.61 -14.81 -10.92
N TYR A 131 -35.42 -14.52 -11.45
CA TYR A 131 -35.04 -14.90 -12.81
C TYR A 131 -34.83 -16.40 -12.96
N SER A 132 -34.27 -17.07 -11.93
CA SER A 132 -34.16 -18.54 -11.91
C SER A 132 -35.52 -19.21 -11.85
N ILE A 133 -36.45 -18.68 -11.08
CA ILE A 133 -37.83 -19.19 -11.01
C ILE A 133 -38.51 -19.06 -12.37
N ILE A 134 -38.41 -17.88 -13.01
CA ILE A 134 -38.96 -17.66 -14.36
C ILE A 134 -38.39 -18.67 -15.36
N LEU A 135 -37.07 -18.89 -15.33
CA LEU A 135 -36.42 -19.82 -16.23
C LEU A 135 -36.90 -21.26 -16.03
N ILE A 136 -37.04 -21.73 -14.78
CA ILE A 136 -37.52 -23.08 -14.48
C ILE A 136 -38.98 -23.29 -14.92
N VAL A 137 -39.84 -22.33 -14.58
CA VAL A 137 -41.25 -22.40 -14.98
C VAL A 137 -41.41 -22.41 -16.50
N PHE A 138 -40.68 -21.52 -17.19
CA PHE A 138 -40.70 -21.44 -18.65
C PHE A 138 -40.16 -22.73 -19.29
N SER A 139 -39.03 -23.26 -18.78
CA SER A 139 -38.46 -24.54 -19.25
C SER A 139 -39.44 -25.69 -19.06
N LEU A 140 -40.15 -25.75 -17.95
CA LEU A 140 -41.18 -26.77 -17.72
C LEU A 140 -42.30 -26.69 -18.75
N LEU A 141 -42.82 -25.51 -19.00
CA LEU A 141 -43.87 -25.28 -19.98
C LEU A 141 -43.42 -25.68 -21.40
N THR A 142 -42.26 -25.27 -21.83
CA THR A 142 -41.72 -25.64 -23.16
C THR A 142 -41.51 -27.16 -23.30
N ASN A 143 -40.97 -27.80 -22.26
CA ASN A 143 -40.81 -29.26 -22.25
C ASN A 143 -42.17 -29.97 -22.35
N LEU A 144 -43.18 -29.53 -21.62
CA LEU A 144 -44.50 -30.13 -21.65
C LEU A 144 -45.19 -29.97 -23.04
N ILE A 145 -45.02 -28.83 -23.69
CA ILE A 145 -45.55 -28.56 -25.02
C ILE A 145 -44.88 -29.53 -26.04
N PHE A 146 -43.56 -29.59 -26.05
CA PHE A 146 -42.85 -30.44 -27.01
C PHE A 146 -43.06 -31.92 -26.72
N TYR A 147 -43.17 -32.34 -25.46
CA TYR A 147 -43.53 -33.73 -25.10
C TYR A 147 -44.86 -34.12 -25.75
N ASN A 148 -45.92 -33.30 -25.66
CA ASN A 148 -47.21 -33.59 -26.20
C ASN A 148 -47.28 -33.52 -27.73
N THR A 149 -46.37 -32.78 -28.38
CA THR A 149 -46.43 -32.56 -29.85
C THR A 149 -45.51 -33.42 -30.67
N VAL A 150 -44.35 -33.77 -30.11
CA VAL A 150 -43.24 -34.39 -30.87
C VAL A 150 -42.74 -35.70 -30.25
N SER A 151 -42.86 -35.91 -28.92
CA SER A 151 -42.24 -37.04 -28.24
C SER A 151 -42.96 -38.36 -28.48
N ASN A 152 -42.15 -39.41 -28.78
CA ASN A 152 -42.62 -40.79 -28.83
C ASN A 152 -42.21 -41.62 -27.61
N ILE A 153 -41.64 -41.00 -26.58
CA ILE A 153 -41.10 -41.66 -25.38
C ILE A 153 -42.24 -41.84 -24.37
N ALA A 154 -42.26 -43.01 -23.70
CA ALA A 154 -43.23 -43.26 -22.65
C ALA A 154 -43.08 -42.28 -21.47
N LEU A 155 -44.18 -41.83 -20.90
CA LEU A 155 -44.23 -40.74 -19.91
C LEU A 155 -43.39 -41.03 -18.65
N ASP A 156 -43.43 -42.24 -18.15
CA ASP A 156 -42.68 -42.71 -16.98
C ASP A 156 -41.17 -42.64 -17.22
N VAL A 157 -40.72 -43.08 -18.39
CA VAL A 157 -39.31 -43.03 -18.83
C VAL A 157 -38.86 -41.56 -18.96
N TYR A 158 -39.71 -40.72 -19.59
CA TYR A 158 -39.41 -39.30 -19.78
C TYR A 158 -39.32 -38.56 -18.42
N ILE A 159 -40.22 -38.85 -17.49
CA ILE A 159 -40.16 -38.22 -16.14
C ILE A 159 -38.85 -38.59 -15.44
N VAL A 160 -38.49 -39.88 -15.38
CA VAL A 160 -37.32 -40.34 -14.65
C VAL A 160 -36.00 -39.91 -15.30
N LYS A 161 -35.89 -40.01 -16.61
CA LYS A 161 -34.64 -39.77 -17.34
C LYS A 161 -34.42 -38.29 -17.73
N CYS A 162 -35.47 -37.51 -17.85
CA CYS A 162 -35.38 -36.09 -18.27
C CYS A 162 -35.81 -35.10 -17.17
N ILE A 163 -37.06 -35.20 -16.71
CA ILE A 163 -37.64 -34.18 -15.82
C ILE A 163 -36.92 -34.16 -14.48
N VAL A 164 -36.76 -35.30 -13.82
CA VAL A 164 -36.16 -35.38 -12.48
C VAL A 164 -34.71 -34.87 -12.46
N PRO A 165 -33.78 -35.29 -13.32
CA PRO A 165 -32.41 -34.80 -13.30
C PRO A 165 -32.30 -33.30 -13.65
N LEU A 166 -33.03 -32.86 -14.68
CA LEU A 166 -32.95 -31.46 -15.15
C LEU A 166 -33.45 -30.47 -14.09
N TYR A 167 -34.58 -30.76 -13.45
CA TYR A 167 -35.15 -29.87 -12.46
C TYR A 167 -34.47 -29.95 -11.09
N SER A 168 -33.90 -31.14 -10.73
CA SER A 168 -33.03 -31.24 -9.56
C SER A 168 -31.76 -30.36 -9.73
N ALA A 169 -31.15 -30.38 -10.92
CA ALA A 169 -30.03 -29.46 -11.25
C ALA A 169 -30.46 -28.00 -11.19
N GLY A 170 -31.67 -27.66 -11.65
CA GLY A 170 -32.24 -26.31 -11.54
C GLY A 170 -32.41 -25.86 -10.10
N LEU A 171 -32.90 -26.71 -9.20
CA LEU A 171 -33.03 -26.41 -7.77
C LEU A 171 -31.66 -26.21 -7.10
N ILE A 172 -30.69 -27.07 -7.40
CA ILE A 172 -29.29 -26.88 -6.93
C ILE A 172 -28.75 -25.53 -7.39
N SER A 173 -28.98 -25.16 -8.66
CA SER A 173 -28.57 -23.86 -9.21
C SER A 173 -29.17 -22.69 -8.43
N ILE A 174 -30.46 -22.73 -8.06
CA ILE A 174 -31.11 -21.69 -7.23
C ILE A 174 -30.42 -21.55 -5.87
N LEU A 175 -30.14 -22.68 -5.20
CA LEU A 175 -29.47 -22.68 -3.90
C LEU A 175 -28.06 -22.08 -3.99
N MET A 176 -27.31 -22.44 -5.04
CA MET A 176 -25.97 -21.89 -5.30
C MET A 176 -26.02 -20.36 -5.52
N ILE A 177 -26.94 -19.88 -6.34
CA ILE A 177 -27.15 -18.45 -6.58
C ILE A 177 -27.47 -17.72 -5.28
N HIS A 178 -28.37 -18.27 -4.48
CA HIS A 178 -28.77 -17.66 -3.20
C HIS A 178 -27.58 -17.53 -2.24
N ASN A 179 -26.81 -18.61 -2.07
CA ASN A 179 -25.65 -18.60 -1.19
C ASN A 179 -24.55 -17.67 -1.70
N ARG A 180 -24.27 -17.68 -3.00
CA ARG A 180 -23.27 -16.80 -3.60
C ARG A 180 -23.64 -15.32 -3.42
N ARG A 181 -24.89 -14.97 -3.58
CA ARG A 181 -25.37 -13.60 -3.35
C ARG A 181 -25.18 -13.17 -1.88
N LYS A 182 -25.46 -14.06 -0.92
CA LYS A 182 -25.19 -13.78 0.51
C LYS A 182 -23.71 -13.52 0.76
N ILE A 183 -22.83 -14.36 0.23
CA ILE A 183 -21.39 -14.21 0.34
C ILE A 183 -20.94 -12.86 -0.24
N LEU A 184 -21.36 -12.54 -1.45
CA LEU A 184 -20.99 -11.27 -2.10
C LEU A 184 -21.44 -10.03 -1.32
N ILE A 185 -22.67 -10.05 -0.76
CA ILE A 185 -23.14 -8.98 0.10
C ILE A 185 -22.30 -8.86 1.37
N HIS A 186 -21.91 -9.98 1.95
CA HIS A 186 -21.07 -10.00 3.14
C HIS A 186 -19.65 -9.47 2.86
N GLU A 187 -19.03 -9.88 1.78
CA GLU A 187 -17.74 -9.35 1.32
C GLU A 187 -17.78 -7.83 1.10
N LEU A 188 -18.80 -7.33 0.41
CA LEU A 188 -18.96 -5.88 0.18
C LEU A 188 -19.11 -5.10 1.49
N LYS A 189 -19.84 -5.66 2.46
CA LYS A 189 -19.98 -5.03 3.79
C LYS A 189 -18.65 -4.96 4.51
N ILE A 190 -17.89 -6.07 4.53
CA ILE A 190 -16.58 -6.12 5.18
C ILE A 190 -15.62 -5.12 4.54
N THR A 191 -15.53 -5.11 3.21
CA THR A 191 -14.64 -4.20 2.48
C THR A 191 -14.93 -2.74 2.82
N LYS A 192 -16.21 -2.33 2.79
CA LYS A 192 -16.59 -0.95 3.13
C LYS A 192 -16.39 -0.60 4.60
N ALA A 193 -16.63 -1.55 5.51
CA ALA A 193 -16.35 -1.34 6.93
C ALA A 193 -14.85 -1.17 7.17
N LEU A 194 -14.01 -1.94 6.47
CA LEU A 194 -12.55 -1.82 6.55
C LEU A 194 -12.06 -0.48 5.99
N GLU A 195 -12.54 -0.05 4.83
CA GLU A 195 -12.22 1.26 4.25
C GLU A 195 -12.52 2.40 5.23
N ARG A 196 -13.72 2.40 5.81
CA ARG A 196 -14.12 3.43 6.80
C ARG A 196 -13.28 3.39 8.07
N SER A 197 -12.94 2.17 8.55
CA SER A 197 -12.07 2.01 9.71
C SER A 197 -10.67 2.55 9.45
N ASN A 198 -10.13 2.31 8.26
CA ASN A 198 -8.81 2.83 7.86
C ASN A 198 -8.81 4.36 7.79
N VAL A 199 -9.86 4.99 7.21
CA VAL A 199 -9.99 6.46 7.18
C VAL A 199 -10.03 7.03 8.60
N LYS A 200 -10.86 6.46 9.49
CA LYS A 200 -10.95 6.92 10.90
C LYS A 200 -9.60 6.76 11.63
N LEU A 201 -8.88 5.66 11.39
CA LEU A 201 -7.57 5.43 11.98
C LEU A 201 -6.54 6.47 11.51
N GLU A 202 -6.55 6.80 10.23
CA GLU A 202 -5.67 7.83 9.66
C GLU A 202 -5.98 9.23 10.23
N GLU A 203 -7.26 9.58 10.37
CA GLU A 203 -7.68 10.84 11.02
C GLU A 203 -7.22 10.90 12.48
N GLN A 204 -7.40 9.82 13.25
CA GLN A 204 -6.93 9.75 14.64
C GLN A 204 -5.41 9.86 14.75
N LYS A 205 -4.67 9.16 13.88
CA LYS A 205 -3.21 9.25 13.80
C LYS A 205 -2.75 10.68 13.54
N ASN A 206 -3.36 11.35 12.57
CA ASN A 206 -3.04 12.73 12.22
C ASN A 206 -3.35 13.70 13.37
N LYS A 207 -4.47 13.51 14.07
CA LYS A 207 -4.82 14.30 15.25
C LYS A 207 -3.82 14.13 16.38
N ILE A 208 -3.46 12.90 16.73
CA ILE A 208 -2.47 12.61 17.78
C ILE A 208 -1.10 13.23 17.41
N ASN A 209 -0.70 13.13 16.15
CA ASN A 209 0.55 13.72 15.68
C ASN A 209 0.53 15.24 15.82
N ALA A 210 -0.57 15.92 15.46
CA ALA A 210 -0.70 17.37 15.60
C ALA A 210 -0.68 17.81 17.08
N GLU A 211 -1.36 17.09 17.98
CA GLU A 211 -1.35 17.34 19.42
C GLU A 211 0.07 17.18 20.00
N LEU A 212 0.79 16.16 19.58
CA LEU A 212 2.16 15.90 20.02
C LEU A 212 3.14 16.98 19.51
N ASP A 213 2.97 17.47 18.27
CA ASP A 213 3.76 18.58 17.72
C ASP A 213 3.56 19.86 18.53
N PHE A 214 2.32 20.18 18.84
CA PHE A 214 1.98 21.33 19.67
C PHE A 214 2.60 21.23 21.07
N LEU A 215 2.52 20.05 21.71
CA LEU A 215 3.11 19.83 23.02
C LEU A 215 4.64 19.96 23.01
N ILE A 216 5.32 19.37 22.03
CA ILE A 216 6.79 19.43 21.92
C ILE A 216 7.23 20.88 21.68
N TYR A 217 6.53 21.61 20.80
CA TYR A 217 6.83 23.01 20.53
C TYR A 217 6.61 23.88 21.78
N SER A 218 5.48 23.74 22.46
CA SER A 218 5.14 24.51 23.66
C SER A 218 6.13 24.25 24.80
N ILE A 219 6.42 22.98 25.10
CA ILE A 219 7.39 22.60 26.14
C ILE A 219 8.78 23.17 25.80
N SER A 220 9.20 23.10 24.54
CA SER A 220 10.50 23.61 24.11
C SER A 220 10.62 25.12 24.28
N HIS A 221 9.55 25.86 23.93
CA HIS A 221 9.49 27.29 24.12
C HIS A 221 9.53 27.67 25.63
N ASP A 222 8.71 26.96 26.43
CA ASP A 222 8.58 27.27 27.88
C ASP A 222 9.83 26.85 28.69
N LEU A 223 10.61 25.90 28.19
CA LEU A 223 11.91 25.53 28.76
C LEU A 223 13.01 26.57 28.35
N ARG A 224 12.98 27.07 27.12
CA ARG A 224 14.01 28.00 26.64
C ARG A 224 13.95 29.35 27.35
N SER A 225 12.78 29.84 27.68
CA SER A 225 12.60 31.13 28.31
C SER A 225 13.33 31.25 29.68
N PRO A 226 13.13 30.33 30.67
CA PRO A 226 13.86 30.38 31.93
C PRO A 226 15.36 30.13 31.75
N LEU A 227 15.76 29.27 30.79
CA LEU A 227 17.18 29.05 30.48
C LEU A 227 17.88 30.32 30.03
N MET A 228 17.24 31.11 29.12
CA MET A 228 17.79 32.38 28.69
C MET A 228 17.85 33.40 29.83
N SER A 229 16.90 33.39 30.75
CA SER A 229 16.92 34.24 31.93
C SER A 229 18.11 33.91 32.86
N VAL A 230 18.34 32.63 33.14
CA VAL A 230 19.49 32.17 33.92
C VAL A 230 20.80 32.49 33.22
N LYS A 231 20.88 32.33 31.89
CA LYS A 231 22.05 32.69 31.09
C LYS A 231 22.36 34.19 31.18
N GLY A 232 21.33 35.03 31.13
CA GLY A 232 21.46 36.48 31.34
C GLY A 232 22.00 36.84 32.72
N LEU A 233 21.52 36.17 33.77
CA LEU A 233 22.02 36.37 35.16
C LEU A 233 23.50 35.93 35.28
N ILE A 234 23.88 34.81 34.68
CA ILE A 234 25.29 34.37 34.66
C ILE A 234 26.18 35.42 33.99
N ALA A 235 25.75 35.94 32.83
CA ALA A 235 26.49 36.97 32.13
C ALA A 235 26.68 38.24 33.00
N LEU A 236 25.62 38.72 33.64
CA LEU A 236 25.66 39.88 34.53
C LEU A 236 26.62 39.68 35.73
N ILE A 237 26.59 38.51 36.34
CA ILE A 237 27.49 38.15 37.44
C ILE A 237 28.95 38.07 36.96
N SER A 238 29.17 37.46 35.76
CA SER A 238 30.52 37.30 35.17
C SER A 238 31.21 38.64 34.86
N ASP A 239 30.44 39.72 34.58
CA ASP A 239 30.93 41.09 34.31
C ASP A 239 31.24 41.87 35.58
N THR A 240 31.04 41.33 36.77
CA THR A 240 31.30 42.02 38.04
C THR A 240 32.82 41.99 38.36
N GLU A 241 33.43 43.17 38.72
CA GLU A 241 34.89 43.34 38.85
C GLU A 241 35.54 42.53 40.01
N ASP A 242 34.79 42.13 41.06
CA ASP A 242 35.34 41.53 42.30
C ASP A 242 34.98 40.02 42.48
N ILE A 243 34.99 39.23 41.42
CA ILE A 243 34.64 37.80 41.52
C ILE A 243 35.90 36.92 41.62
N SER A 244 35.90 36.02 42.62
CA SER A 244 37.00 35.04 42.74
C SER A 244 37.08 34.11 41.56
N GLU A 245 38.27 33.62 41.18
CA GLU A 245 38.51 32.72 40.06
C GLU A 245 37.68 31.43 40.15
N ASN A 246 37.43 30.93 41.36
CA ASN A 246 36.56 29.76 41.59
C ASN A 246 35.11 30.04 41.17
N VAL A 247 34.57 31.24 41.45
CA VAL A 247 33.20 31.62 41.07
C VAL A 247 33.10 31.77 39.55
N LYS A 248 34.11 32.39 38.90
CA LYS A 248 34.18 32.43 37.44
C LYS A 248 34.14 31.06 36.80
N ASN A 249 34.87 30.08 37.36
CA ASN A 249 34.83 28.71 36.89
C ASN A 249 33.46 28.07 37.06
N TYR A 250 32.76 28.27 38.17
CA TYR A 250 31.41 27.77 38.38
C TYR A 250 30.40 28.42 37.43
N LEU A 251 30.50 29.67 37.16
CA LEU A 251 29.65 30.38 36.19
C LEU A 251 29.85 29.86 34.76
N LYS A 252 31.13 29.63 34.36
CA LYS A 252 31.44 28.99 33.09
C LYS A 252 30.89 27.59 32.96
N MET A 253 30.91 26.78 34.04
CA MET A 253 30.31 25.45 34.09
C MET A 253 28.77 25.50 33.97
N ALA A 254 28.14 26.49 34.63
CA ALA A 254 26.70 26.70 34.59
C ALA A 254 26.25 27.12 33.18
N ASP A 255 26.97 28.11 32.57
CA ASP A 255 26.71 28.58 31.21
C ASP A 255 26.80 27.42 30.20
N GLY A 256 27.88 26.63 30.27
CA GLY A 256 28.01 25.44 29.42
C GLY A 256 26.93 24.36 29.68
N SER A 257 26.30 24.37 30.85
CA SER A 257 25.17 23.42 31.11
C SER A 257 23.87 23.92 30.51
N ILE A 258 23.65 25.23 30.50
CA ILE A 258 22.52 25.87 29.82
C ILE A 258 22.61 25.67 28.31
N ASP A 259 23.78 25.88 27.73
CA ASP A 259 23.99 25.67 26.28
C ASP A 259 23.71 24.21 25.89
N ARG A 260 24.07 23.24 26.73
CA ARG A 260 23.69 21.82 26.51
C ARG A 260 22.20 21.56 26.55
N LEU A 261 21.47 22.21 27.47
CA LEU A 261 20.02 22.08 27.56
C LEU A 261 19.32 22.69 26.33
N ASP A 262 19.73 23.88 25.92
CA ASP A 262 19.17 24.55 24.73
C ASP A 262 19.44 23.71 23.46
N GLN A 263 20.64 23.16 23.31
CA GLN A 263 20.94 22.25 22.21
C GLN A 263 20.08 20.97 22.26
N THR A 264 19.85 20.40 23.44
CA THR A 264 18.99 19.21 23.60
C THR A 264 17.55 19.52 23.18
N ILE A 265 17.03 20.68 23.58
CA ILE A 265 15.68 21.14 23.18
C ILE A 265 15.62 21.29 21.66
N TYR A 266 16.63 21.90 21.05
CA TYR A 266 16.71 22.05 19.60
C TYR A 266 16.72 20.68 18.88
N ASP A 267 17.54 19.74 19.36
CA ASP A 267 17.66 18.40 18.79
C ASP A 267 16.33 17.62 18.88
N ILE A 268 15.58 17.77 19.99
CA ILE A 268 14.24 17.16 20.15
C ILE A 268 13.24 17.74 19.14
N LEU A 269 13.26 19.07 18.95
CA LEU A 269 12.41 19.74 17.94
C LEU A 269 12.72 19.25 16.52
N GLU A 270 13.99 19.19 16.16
CA GLU A 270 14.44 18.70 14.86
C GLU A 270 14.07 17.23 14.65
N TYR A 271 14.24 16.38 15.67
CA TYR A 271 13.78 14.98 15.61
C TYR A 271 12.28 14.88 15.38
N SER A 272 11.48 15.61 16.17
CA SER A 272 10.03 15.65 16.03
C SER A 272 9.59 16.06 14.63
N LYS A 273 10.17 17.13 14.09
CA LYS A 273 9.91 17.62 12.75
C LYS A 273 10.28 16.59 11.68
N ASN A 274 11.48 16.01 11.76
CA ASN A 274 11.97 15.04 10.78
C ASN A 274 11.18 13.73 10.81
N SER A 275 10.71 13.27 11.99
CA SER A 275 9.96 12.04 12.11
C SER A 275 8.58 12.08 11.43
N ARG A 276 7.98 13.27 11.28
CA ARG A 276 6.58 13.44 10.88
C ARG A 276 6.37 14.07 9.52
N THR A 277 7.31 14.90 9.04
CA THR A 277 7.21 15.48 7.70
C THR A 277 7.38 14.39 6.64
N ASP A 278 6.59 14.48 5.56
CA ASP A 278 6.78 13.65 4.39
C ASP A 278 8.13 13.93 3.73
N ILE A 279 8.64 12.97 2.97
CA ILE A 279 9.88 13.12 2.21
C ILE A 279 9.60 14.08 1.06
N HIS A 280 10.39 15.14 1.00
CA HIS A 280 10.32 16.12 -0.09
C HIS A 280 11.61 16.11 -0.91
N ASN A 281 11.60 15.41 -2.03
CA ASN A 281 12.76 15.29 -2.89
C ASN A 281 12.89 16.48 -3.82
N GLU A 282 14.08 17.09 -3.86
CA GLU A 282 14.43 18.17 -4.76
C GLU A 282 15.87 18.01 -5.30
N ARG A 283 16.18 18.67 -6.40
CA ARG A 283 17.56 18.76 -6.90
C ARG A 283 18.30 19.87 -6.17
N PHE A 284 19.51 19.58 -5.70
CA PHE A 284 20.35 20.58 -5.05
C PHE A 284 21.83 20.25 -5.22
N ASN A 285 22.67 21.29 -5.14
CA ASN A 285 24.12 21.14 -5.20
C ASN A 285 24.66 20.78 -3.82
N ILE A 286 25.24 19.57 -3.69
CA ILE A 286 25.75 19.05 -2.43
C ILE A 286 27.03 19.76 -1.99
N ARG A 287 27.91 20.18 -2.94
CA ARG A 287 29.13 20.93 -2.62
C ARG A 287 28.77 22.23 -1.90
N HIS A 288 27.85 23.00 -2.45
CA HIS A 288 27.40 24.25 -1.87
C HIS A 288 26.81 24.06 -0.46
N ALA A 289 26.04 23.00 -0.26
CA ALA A 289 25.50 22.67 1.07
C ALA A 289 26.61 22.37 2.09
N VAL A 290 27.60 21.59 1.71
CA VAL A 290 28.73 21.23 2.58
C VAL A 290 29.62 22.45 2.88
N GLU A 291 29.88 23.29 1.90
CA GLU A 291 30.63 24.56 2.07
C GLU A 291 29.94 25.51 3.05
N THR A 292 28.63 25.63 2.95
CA THR A 292 27.82 26.42 3.88
C THR A 292 27.93 25.90 5.31
N ILE A 293 27.77 24.58 5.51
CA ILE A 293 27.92 23.93 6.82
C ILE A 293 29.34 24.18 7.40
N ASN A 294 30.38 24.07 6.58
CA ASN A 294 31.75 24.30 7.01
C ASN A 294 31.98 25.79 7.40
N ALA A 295 31.42 26.75 6.66
CA ALA A 295 31.51 28.15 6.96
C ALA A 295 30.90 28.49 8.34
N ASP A 296 29.68 27.94 8.60
CA ASP A 296 29.00 28.09 9.88
C ASP A 296 29.83 27.53 11.06
N LEU A 297 30.42 26.34 10.88
CA LEU A 297 31.20 25.67 11.92
C LEU A 297 32.57 26.36 12.18
N LYS A 298 33.19 26.98 11.17
CA LYS A 298 34.42 27.76 11.33
C LYS A 298 34.27 28.96 12.27
N TYR A 299 33.09 29.55 12.26
CA TYR A 299 32.80 30.70 13.13
C TYR A 299 32.83 30.35 14.64
N TYR A 300 32.52 29.09 14.97
CA TYR A 300 32.46 28.59 16.34
C TYR A 300 33.73 27.84 16.79
N ASN A 301 34.72 27.65 15.91
CA ASN A 301 35.88 26.84 16.21
C ASN A 301 37.18 27.68 16.25
N GLU A 302 37.83 27.77 17.42
CA GLU A 302 39.05 28.54 17.64
C GLU A 302 40.29 27.90 16.97
N LYS A 303 40.20 26.66 16.48
CA LYS A 303 41.33 25.90 15.93
C LYS A 303 41.20 25.69 14.42
N PRO A 304 42.33 25.84 13.68
CA PRO A 304 42.35 25.52 12.26
C PRO A 304 42.17 23.98 12.05
N ILE A 305 41.14 23.62 11.32
CA ILE A 305 40.88 22.25 10.84
C ILE A 305 41.02 22.26 9.32
N ASP A 306 41.80 21.34 8.78
CA ASP A 306 41.93 21.13 7.34
C ASP A 306 40.64 20.42 6.84
N PHE A 307 39.74 21.20 6.23
CA PHE A 307 38.50 20.69 5.71
C PHE A 307 38.60 20.37 4.22
N ARG A 308 38.35 19.11 3.88
CA ARG A 308 38.52 18.59 2.52
C ARG A 308 37.15 18.15 1.96
N ILE A 309 36.85 18.52 0.70
CA ILE A 309 35.66 18.08 -0.02
C ILE A 309 36.07 17.30 -1.25
N LYS A 310 35.64 16.03 -1.35
CA LYS A 310 35.84 15.17 -2.50
C LYS A 310 34.49 14.77 -3.07
N ILE A 311 34.29 14.92 -4.38
CA ILE A 311 33.07 14.50 -5.06
C ILE A 311 33.44 13.67 -6.25
N ARG A 312 32.95 12.42 -6.29
CA ARG A 312 33.12 11.49 -7.40
C ARG A 312 31.75 11.23 -8.04
N GLY A 313 31.46 11.95 -9.10
CA GLY A 313 30.19 11.96 -9.81
C GLY A 313 29.58 13.36 -9.92
N ASN A 314 28.26 13.43 -10.02
CA ASN A 314 27.55 14.70 -10.13
C ASN A 314 27.47 15.40 -8.77
N GLU A 315 27.68 16.73 -8.76
CA GLU A 315 27.48 17.56 -7.56
C GLU A 315 26.02 17.85 -7.30
N GLU A 316 25.14 17.71 -8.31
CA GLU A 316 23.71 17.80 -8.14
C GLU A 316 23.12 16.43 -7.81
N ILE A 317 22.50 16.32 -6.64
CA ILE A 317 21.81 15.12 -6.20
C ILE A 317 20.30 15.39 -6.09
N TYR A 318 19.49 14.34 -6.29
CA TYR A 318 18.05 14.38 -6.11
C TYR A 318 17.66 13.58 -4.87
N SER A 319 17.28 14.29 -3.81
CA SER A 319 16.91 13.70 -2.52
C SER A 319 16.21 14.74 -1.64
N ASP A 320 15.86 14.37 -0.41
CA ASP A 320 15.36 15.32 0.60
C ASP A 320 16.52 16.18 1.14
N LYS A 321 16.65 17.37 0.58
CA LYS A 321 17.72 18.33 0.90
C LYS A 321 17.85 18.61 2.39
N ASN A 322 16.74 18.88 3.08
CA ASN A 322 16.77 19.23 4.49
C ASN A 322 17.30 18.09 5.35
N ARG A 323 16.87 16.86 5.05
CA ARG A 323 17.33 15.65 5.74
C ARG A 323 18.81 15.37 5.46
N ILE A 324 19.24 15.50 4.22
CA ILE A 324 20.67 15.32 3.85
C ILE A 324 21.53 16.37 4.56
N ILE A 325 21.13 17.64 4.59
CA ILE A 325 21.84 18.70 5.32
C ILE A 325 21.90 18.37 6.81
N THR A 326 20.84 17.90 7.43
CA THR A 326 20.81 17.50 8.84
C THR A 326 21.80 16.35 9.12
N ILE A 327 21.83 15.33 8.27
CA ILE A 327 22.81 14.24 8.38
C ILE A 327 24.24 14.77 8.33
N ILE A 328 24.56 15.53 7.29
CA ILE A 328 25.93 16.04 7.04
C ILE A 328 26.37 16.96 8.17
N LYS A 329 25.50 17.86 8.61
CA LYS A 329 25.76 18.79 9.71
C LYS A 329 26.08 18.06 11.01
N ASN A 330 25.32 17.02 11.35
CA ASN A 330 25.58 16.21 12.55
C ASN A 330 26.92 15.48 12.48
N LEU A 331 27.26 14.88 11.34
CA LEU A 331 28.52 14.15 11.18
C LEU A 331 29.73 15.08 11.17
N ILE A 332 29.69 16.18 10.42
CA ILE A 332 30.78 17.16 10.37
C ILE A 332 30.97 17.83 11.73
N SER A 333 29.88 18.22 12.40
CA SER A 333 29.91 18.80 13.74
C SER A 333 30.57 17.83 14.75
N ASN A 334 30.25 16.54 14.68
CA ASN A 334 30.89 15.53 15.50
C ASN A 334 32.38 15.41 15.18
N ALA A 335 32.78 15.34 13.91
CA ALA A 335 34.18 15.28 13.48
C ALA A 335 35.00 16.47 14.00
N VAL A 336 34.47 17.68 13.90
CA VAL A 336 35.09 18.90 14.43
C VAL A 336 35.20 18.85 15.96
N LYS A 337 34.13 18.51 16.65
CA LYS A 337 34.03 18.47 18.10
C LYS A 337 34.95 17.45 18.75
N TYR A 338 35.12 16.29 18.11
CA TYR A 338 35.97 15.21 18.61
C TYR A 338 37.40 15.19 18.01
N SER A 339 37.77 16.27 17.30
CA SER A 339 39.13 16.47 16.85
C SER A 339 40.15 16.49 18.02
N LYS A 340 41.41 16.11 17.76
CA LYS A 340 42.47 16.09 18.77
C LYS A 340 42.91 17.51 19.09
N THR A 341 43.16 17.77 20.36
CA THR A 341 43.59 19.09 20.84
C THR A 341 45.06 19.37 20.67
N ASN A 342 45.91 18.34 20.51
CA ASN A 342 47.35 18.43 20.57
C ASN A 342 48.08 18.04 19.25
N THR A 343 47.37 17.96 18.12
CA THR A 343 48.00 17.65 16.81
C THR A 343 47.95 18.87 15.91
N GLU A 344 49.06 19.20 15.27
CA GLU A 344 49.17 20.32 14.32
C GLU A 344 48.35 20.14 13.02
N ALA A 345 47.79 18.98 12.77
CA ALA A 345 47.07 18.66 11.54
C ALA A 345 45.79 17.87 11.76
N SER A 346 44.76 18.50 12.42
CA SER A 346 43.45 17.91 12.45
C SER A 346 42.75 18.14 11.10
N PHE A 347 42.14 17.06 10.54
CA PHE A 347 41.36 17.15 9.30
C PHE A 347 39.95 16.57 9.46
N VAL A 348 39.04 17.08 8.64
CA VAL A 348 37.71 16.53 8.39
C VAL A 348 37.54 16.43 6.87
N GLU A 349 37.24 15.25 6.38
CA GLU A 349 37.02 14.99 4.95
C GLU A 349 35.62 14.55 4.70
N PHE A 350 34.95 15.29 3.84
CA PHE A 350 33.67 14.91 3.25
C PHE A 350 33.88 14.30 1.86
N GLU A 351 33.37 13.09 1.61
CA GLU A 351 33.43 12.47 0.29
C GLU A 351 32.04 12.03 -0.14
N LEU A 352 31.61 12.41 -1.35
CA LEU A 352 30.45 11.86 -2.04
C LEU A 352 30.94 10.96 -3.18
N ILE A 353 30.37 9.75 -3.25
CA ILE A 353 30.62 8.79 -4.33
C ILE A 353 29.26 8.45 -4.95
N GLU A 354 29.10 8.82 -6.20
CA GLU A 354 27.92 8.43 -6.97
C GLU A 354 28.11 7.02 -7.54
N LYS A 355 27.22 6.09 -7.15
CA LYS A 355 27.15 4.72 -7.69
C LYS A 355 25.94 4.60 -8.62
N ASP A 356 25.80 3.49 -9.32
CA ASP A 356 24.69 3.29 -10.28
C ASP A 356 23.31 3.50 -9.64
N ASN A 357 23.07 2.88 -8.49
CA ASN A 357 21.76 2.89 -7.81
C ASN A 357 21.75 3.59 -6.44
N SER A 358 22.88 4.20 -6.02
CA SER A 358 22.99 4.83 -4.71
C SER A 358 23.97 5.98 -4.68
N TYR A 359 23.81 6.86 -3.70
CA TYR A 359 24.83 7.81 -3.27
C TYR A 359 25.50 7.28 -2.01
N GLU A 360 26.84 7.30 -1.98
CA GLU A 360 27.60 6.98 -0.78
C GLU A 360 28.25 8.26 -0.26
N ILE A 361 27.91 8.65 0.96
CA ILE A 361 28.45 9.82 1.65
C ILE A 361 29.37 9.32 2.76
N LYS A 362 30.62 9.79 2.77
CA LYS A 362 31.60 9.52 3.83
C LYS A 362 32.01 10.78 4.53
N VAL A 363 32.08 10.72 5.86
CA VAL A 363 32.69 11.78 6.68
C VAL A 363 33.76 11.15 7.52
N SER A 364 35.02 11.54 7.27
CA SER A 364 36.21 10.99 7.91
C SER A 364 36.92 12.06 8.73
N ASP A 365 37.44 11.68 9.89
CA ASP A 365 38.21 12.51 10.77
C ASP A 365 39.44 11.76 11.34
N ASN A 366 40.47 12.48 11.77
CA ASN A 366 41.60 11.94 12.54
C ASN A 366 41.52 12.26 14.04
N GLY A 367 40.31 12.34 14.56
CA GLY A 367 40.00 12.65 15.95
C GLY A 367 40.35 11.56 16.95
N ILE A 368 39.68 11.60 18.11
CA ILE A 368 39.93 10.65 19.21
C ILE A 368 39.49 9.21 18.89
N GLY A 369 38.66 9.01 17.87
CA GLY A 369 38.08 7.71 17.53
C GLY A 369 37.08 7.18 18.56
N ILE A 370 36.51 6.02 18.25
CA ILE A 370 35.45 5.36 19.00
C ILE A 370 35.89 3.91 19.30
N PRO A 371 35.82 3.44 20.56
CA PRO A 371 36.08 2.05 20.91
C PRO A 371 35.14 1.09 20.17
N LYS A 372 35.65 -0.04 19.74
CA LYS A 372 34.95 -0.99 18.88
C LYS A 372 33.68 -1.58 19.51
N ASP A 373 33.68 -1.77 20.83
CA ASP A 373 32.54 -2.24 21.63
C ASP A 373 31.39 -1.23 21.72
N GLN A 374 31.60 0.00 21.24
CA GLN A 374 30.61 1.09 21.33
C GLN A 374 30.03 1.48 19.95
N HIS A 375 30.49 0.89 18.83
CA HIS A 375 30.07 1.24 17.48
C HIS A 375 28.56 1.09 17.25
N GLU A 376 27.90 0.13 17.89
CA GLU A 376 26.44 -0.04 17.80
C GLU A 376 25.70 0.95 18.72
N ARG A 377 26.25 1.22 19.88
CA ARG A 377 25.62 2.01 20.93
C ARG A 377 25.65 3.51 20.68
N ILE A 378 26.61 4.01 19.89
CA ILE A 378 26.67 5.46 19.55
C ILE A 378 25.44 5.98 18.82
N PHE A 379 24.61 5.10 18.27
CA PHE A 379 23.33 5.42 17.62
C PHE A 379 22.12 5.31 18.56
N GLU A 380 22.33 4.93 19.82
CA GLU A 380 21.27 4.90 20.84
C GLU A 380 20.95 6.33 21.32
N MET A 381 19.68 6.57 21.67
CA MET A 381 19.21 7.88 22.14
C MET A 381 19.91 8.26 23.46
N PHE A 382 20.45 9.48 23.54
CA PHE A 382 21.20 10.03 24.69
C PHE A 382 22.52 9.31 25.01
N TYR A 383 22.97 8.39 24.20
CA TYR A 383 24.23 7.67 24.45
C TYR A 383 25.45 8.53 24.12
N ARG A 384 26.51 8.42 24.96
CA ARG A 384 27.77 9.15 24.83
C ARG A 384 28.94 8.29 25.27
N VAL A 385 29.99 8.26 24.46
CA VAL A 385 31.24 7.49 24.74
C VAL A 385 32.06 8.14 25.88
N SER A 386 32.03 9.47 26.02
CA SER A 386 32.76 10.20 27.07
C SER A 386 31.92 11.31 27.67
N THR A 387 32.03 11.49 29.00
CA THR A 387 31.29 12.52 29.77
C THR A 387 31.92 13.91 29.73
N GLY A 388 33.13 14.06 29.16
CA GLY A 388 33.93 15.29 29.23
C GLY A 388 33.72 16.32 28.14
N ARG A 389 33.04 16.01 27.00
CA ARG A 389 32.79 16.95 25.90
C ARG A 389 31.29 17.30 25.76
N THR A 390 30.98 18.51 25.28
CA THR A 390 29.61 19.03 25.16
C THR A 390 28.80 18.27 24.10
N GLY A 391 27.50 17.99 24.33
CA GLY A 391 26.54 17.43 23.37
C GLY A 391 25.37 16.70 24.01
N SER A 392 24.22 16.65 23.34
CA SER A 392 22.97 16.04 23.78
C SER A 392 22.97 14.51 23.74
N GLY A 393 23.79 13.88 22.87
CA GLY A 393 23.73 12.45 22.55
C GLY A 393 22.59 12.07 21.59
N LEU A 394 21.96 13.06 20.96
CA LEU A 394 20.85 12.87 20.00
C LEU A 394 21.32 12.89 18.53
N GLY A 395 22.44 13.56 18.23
CA GLY A 395 22.84 13.81 16.84
C GLY A 395 22.99 12.54 15.98
N LEU A 396 23.69 11.49 16.45
CA LEU A 396 23.83 10.23 15.71
C LEU A 396 22.55 9.40 15.70
N PHE A 397 21.74 9.49 16.75
CA PHE A 397 20.39 8.89 16.76
C PHE A 397 19.52 9.50 15.66
N ILE A 398 19.49 10.83 15.54
CA ILE A 398 18.75 11.55 14.49
C ILE A 398 19.27 11.15 13.09
N VAL A 399 20.59 11.02 12.92
CA VAL A 399 21.21 10.55 11.67
C VAL A 399 20.65 9.17 11.29
N LYS A 400 20.64 8.21 12.22
CA LYS A 400 20.13 6.86 11.98
C LYS A 400 18.65 6.85 11.61
N GLU A 401 17.81 7.62 12.31
CA GLU A 401 16.38 7.75 12.05
C GLU A 401 16.11 8.34 10.66
N ILE A 402 16.83 9.41 10.29
CA ILE A 402 16.70 10.04 8.97
C ILE A 402 17.13 9.07 7.87
N ILE A 403 18.24 8.36 8.03
CA ILE A 403 18.74 7.38 7.06
C ILE A 403 17.71 6.25 6.87
N GLY A 404 17.15 5.73 7.98
CA GLY A 404 16.08 4.72 7.90
C GLY A 404 14.85 5.22 7.14
N LYS A 405 14.48 6.49 7.30
CA LYS A 405 13.34 7.10 6.59
C LYS A 405 13.62 7.32 5.10
N LEU A 406 14.89 7.46 4.72
CA LEU A 406 15.34 7.56 3.33
C LEU A 406 15.69 6.18 2.71
N ASP A 407 15.30 5.08 3.35
CA ASP A 407 15.60 3.70 2.93
C ASP A 407 17.11 3.44 2.73
N GLY A 408 17.93 4.14 3.48
CA GLY A 408 19.39 4.05 3.44
C GLY A 408 19.99 3.14 4.51
N SER A 409 21.32 3.09 4.53
CA SER A 409 22.11 2.40 5.56
C SER A 409 23.27 3.24 6.03
N CYS A 410 23.72 2.99 7.28
CA CYS A 410 24.85 3.66 7.90
C CYS A 410 25.80 2.66 8.52
N SER A 411 27.11 2.89 8.37
CA SER A 411 28.15 2.15 9.06
C SER A 411 29.23 3.10 9.60
N VAL A 412 29.99 2.62 10.59
CA VAL A 412 31.12 3.35 11.18
C VAL A 412 32.33 2.46 11.23
N GLU A 413 33.47 2.97 10.77
CA GLU A 413 34.80 2.41 10.94
C GLU A 413 35.60 3.38 11.80
N SER A 414 36.02 2.94 12.98
CA SER A 414 36.70 3.82 13.92
C SER A 414 37.68 3.02 14.80
N GLU A 415 38.78 3.65 15.11
CA GLU A 415 39.79 3.11 16.03
C GLU A 415 40.22 4.20 17.01
N LEU A 416 40.32 3.83 18.28
CA LEU A 416 40.68 4.76 19.36
C LEU A 416 42.03 5.41 19.08
N ASN A 417 42.11 6.73 19.18
CA ASN A 417 43.27 7.58 18.87
C ASN A 417 43.73 7.57 17.39
N VAL A 418 42.98 6.99 16.48
CA VAL A 418 43.23 7.06 15.04
C VAL A 418 42.28 8.03 14.37
N GLY A 419 40.97 7.85 14.57
CA GLY A 419 39.91 8.65 14.00
C GLY A 419 38.68 7.85 13.67
N SER A 420 37.70 8.45 12.98
CA SER A 420 36.46 7.80 12.60
C SER A 420 36.12 8.06 11.13
N CYS A 421 35.46 7.10 10.50
CA CYS A 421 34.84 7.24 9.18
C CYS A 421 33.36 6.74 9.26
N PHE A 422 32.44 7.65 9.06
CA PHE A 422 31.04 7.32 8.93
C PHE A 422 30.69 7.21 7.45
N THR A 423 30.10 6.07 7.06
CA THR A 423 29.68 5.81 5.68
C THR A 423 28.16 5.66 5.64
N ILE A 424 27.50 6.45 4.80
CA ILE A 424 26.07 6.44 4.59
C ILE A 424 25.79 6.06 3.15
N SER A 425 24.92 5.10 2.93
CA SER A 425 24.43 4.72 1.60
C SER A 425 22.95 5.07 1.47
N LEU A 426 22.60 5.87 0.47
CA LEU A 426 21.24 6.30 0.18
C LEU A 426 20.84 5.86 -1.23
N PRO A 427 19.65 5.28 -1.43
CA PRO A 427 19.21 4.88 -2.75
C PRO A 427 19.01 6.11 -3.65
N LYS A 428 19.37 5.99 -4.93
CA LYS A 428 18.97 6.98 -5.93
C LYS A 428 17.49 6.84 -6.20
N ILE A 429 16.77 7.93 -6.02
CA ILE A 429 15.39 8.04 -6.43
C ILE A 429 15.43 8.48 -7.89
N ASN A 430 14.93 7.65 -8.82
CA ASN A 430 14.80 8.02 -10.22
C ASN A 430 13.84 9.21 -10.30
N GLY A 431 14.40 10.40 -10.35
CA GLY A 431 13.64 11.61 -10.62
C GLY A 431 13.16 11.55 -12.07
N VAL A 432 11.84 11.63 -12.26
CA VAL A 432 11.19 11.77 -13.57
C VAL A 432 11.71 13.00 -14.31
#